data_bf5845201e75214f44c3a27001a0ae86
#
_entry.id   bf5845201e75214f44c3a27001a0ae86
#
_cell.length_a   1.000
_cell.length_b   1.000
_cell.length_c   1.000
_cell.angle_alpha   90.00
_cell.angle_beta   90.00
_cell.angle_gamma   90.00
#
_symmetry.space_group_name_H-M   'P 1'
#
loop_
_entity.id
_entity.type
_entity.pdbx_description
1 polymer ?
#
loop_
_entity_poly.entity_id
_entity_poly.type
_entity_poly.pdbx_seq_one_letter_code
_entity_poly.pdbx_strand_id
1 'polypeptide(L)'
;MYRWYVLAALLAAALAFAPTAGADNDGEWIPLFNGEDLDDWTPKIRGHEAGVNYNNTFRVEDGLLRVSYDEYDEFDQLFGHLFYNGVFSHYRLRVEYRFVDEQVPGGPGWAFRNNGLMLHGQSPESMGLDQSFPVSIEAQLLGGDGENDRPNLAVCTPGTNIVIDDEIITAHCTAPQVERTFHGDNWVTVEVEVRGGDVIRHIHNGDVLMEYYHPQLDPGESDAAPLVEARDGELLLEEGTISIQAESHPTEFRTIEIMILEP
;
A
#
# COMPACT_ATOMS: atom_id res chain seq x y z
N MET A 1 75.79 -10.81 -41.51
CA MET A 1 74.91 -9.62 -41.37
C MET A 1 73.47 -10.11 -41.10
N TYR A 2 73.02 -10.19 -39.87
CA TYR A 2 71.65 -10.59 -39.48
C TYR A 2 70.90 -9.32 -39.09
N ARG A 3 69.79 -9.01 -39.81
CA ARG A 3 68.88 -7.92 -39.50
C ARG A 3 67.74 -8.48 -38.63
N TRP A 4 67.59 -7.97 -37.41
CA TRP A 4 66.49 -8.27 -36.52
C TRP A 4 65.33 -7.30 -36.82
N TYR A 5 64.16 -7.81 -37.14
CA TYR A 5 62.89 -7.05 -37.20
C TYR A 5 62.21 -7.15 -35.87
N VAL A 6 62.06 -6.01 -35.22
CA VAL A 6 61.20 -5.90 -34.00
C VAL A 6 59.79 -5.62 -34.49
N LEU A 7 58.87 -6.59 -34.24
CA LEU A 7 57.44 -6.36 -34.39
C LEU A 7 56.94 -5.66 -33.11
N ALA A 8 56.42 -4.45 -33.23
CA ALA A 8 55.67 -3.77 -32.20
C ALA A 8 54.22 -4.21 -32.29
N ALA A 9 53.73 -4.90 -31.26
CA ALA A 9 52.31 -5.23 -31.12
C ALA A 9 51.56 -4.07 -30.43
N LEU A 10 50.67 -3.42 -31.16
CA LEU A 10 49.74 -2.43 -30.62
C LEU A 10 48.60 -3.17 -29.93
N LEU A 11 48.54 -3.10 -28.59
CA LEU A 11 47.37 -3.48 -27.81
C LEU A 11 46.35 -2.34 -27.89
N ALA A 12 45.24 -2.56 -28.58
CA ALA A 12 44.06 -1.70 -28.51
C ALA A 12 43.27 -2.07 -27.27
N ALA A 13 43.29 -1.22 -26.24
CA ALA A 13 42.40 -1.35 -25.08
C ALA A 13 40.97 -0.90 -25.47
N ALA A 14 40.06 -1.84 -25.60
CA ALA A 14 38.62 -1.55 -25.73
C ALA A 14 38.10 -1.11 -24.37
N LEU A 15 37.82 0.17 -24.19
CA LEU A 15 37.06 0.70 -23.09
C LEU A 15 35.59 0.26 -23.26
N ALA A 16 35.19 -0.75 -22.52
CA ALA A 16 33.78 -1.08 -22.37
C ALA A 16 33.10 0.01 -21.52
N PHE A 17 32.29 0.85 -22.15
CA PHE A 17 31.34 1.69 -21.44
C PHE A 17 30.28 0.76 -20.86
N ALA A 18 30.31 0.52 -19.53
CA ALA A 18 29.17 0.01 -18.82
C ALA A 18 28.07 1.11 -18.84
N PRO A 19 26.79 0.78 -19.16
CA PRO A 19 25.76 1.75 -18.98
C PRO A 19 25.73 2.10 -17.49
N THR A 20 25.94 3.36 -17.17
CA THR A 20 25.60 3.91 -15.85
C THR A 20 24.09 3.75 -15.74
N ALA A 21 23.64 2.87 -14.84
CA ALA A 21 22.27 2.92 -14.34
C ALA A 21 22.02 4.38 -13.97
N GLY A 22 21.00 4.99 -14.56
CA GLY A 22 20.60 6.35 -14.23
C GLY A 22 20.46 6.41 -12.72
N ALA A 23 21.11 7.38 -12.09
CA ALA A 23 20.76 7.74 -10.73
C ALA A 23 19.32 8.22 -10.82
N ASP A 24 18.38 7.41 -10.33
CA ASP A 24 17.06 7.86 -10.01
C ASP A 24 17.28 9.07 -9.09
N ASN A 25 16.69 10.21 -9.46
CA ASN A 25 16.61 11.38 -8.59
C ASN A 25 15.65 10.97 -7.46
N ASP A 26 16.16 10.17 -6.51
CA ASP A 26 15.38 9.80 -5.34
C ASP A 26 15.12 11.08 -4.56
N GLY A 27 13.85 11.52 -4.56
CA GLY A 27 13.38 12.62 -3.74
C GLY A 27 13.65 12.36 -2.26
N GLU A 28 13.42 13.36 -1.42
CA GLU A 28 13.54 13.21 0.04
C GLU A 28 12.36 12.41 0.58
N TRP A 29 12.63 11.44 1.49
CA TRP A 29 11.61 10.75 2.25
C TRP A 29 11.07 11.66 3.35
N ILE A 30 9.77 11.88 3.36
CA ILE A 30 9.03 12.71 4.30
C ILE A 30 8.26 11.79 5.24
N PRO A 31 8.51 11.82 6.55
CA PRO A 31 7.73 11.05 7.50
C PRO A 31 6.26 11.49 7.49
N LEU A 32 5.34 10.53 7.32
CA LEU A 32 3.90 10.73 7.55
C LEU A 32 3.52 10.39 9.00
N PHE A 33 4.29 9.51 9.65
CA PHE A 33 4.14 9.19 11.05
C PHE A 33 5.34 9.73 11.84
N ASN A 34 5.07 10.54 12.86
CA ASN A 34 6.08 11.24 13.65
C ASN A 34 6.55 10.46 14.89
N GLY A 35 5.90 9.34 15.25
CA GLY A 35 6.20 8.55 16.43
C GLY A 35 5.66 9.12 17.75
N GLU A 36 4.93 10.23 17.73
CA GLU A 36 4.46 10.96 18.92
C GLU A 36 2.93 11.02 19.01
N ASP A 37 2.23 11.35 17.92
CA ASP A 37 0.79 11.54 17.88
C ASP A 37 0.19 11.19 16.52
N LEU A 38 -1.14 11.36 16.38
CA LEU A 38 -1.91 11.13 15.17
C LEU A 38 -2.63 12.42 14.71
N ASP A 39 -2.10 13.59 15.01
CA ASP A 39 -2.71 14.89 14.70
C ASP A 39 -2.93 15.10 13.19
N ASP A 40 -2.04 14.54 12.36
CA ASP A 40 -2.16 14.57 10.90
C ASP A 40 -3.03 13.43 10.30
N TRP A 41 -3.76 12.68 11.15
CA TRP A 41 -4.51 11.52 10.75
C TRP A 41 -5.97 11.60 11.18
N THR A 42 -6.86 11.10 10.32
CA THR A 42 -8.30 11.04 10.58
C THR A 42 -8.78 9.59 10.60
N PRO A 43 -9.21 9.06 11.75
CA PRO A 43 -9.80 7.72 11.83
C PRO A 43 -11.23 7.72 11.24
N LYS A 44 -11.59 6.64 10.56
CA LYS A 44 -12.96 6.33 10.15
C LYS A 44 -13.21 4.85 10.43
N ILE A 45 -14.16 4.57 11.31
CA ILE A 45 -14.55 3.21 11.70
C ILE A 45 -16.02 3.03 11.32
N ARG A 46 -16.36 1.88 10.77
CA ARG A 46 -17.73 1.51 10.41
C ARG A 46 -18.69 1.76 11.60
N GLY A 47 -19.84 2.37 11.33
CA GLY A 47 -20.82 2.75 12.34
C GLY A 47 -20.50 4.06 13.08
N HIS A 48 -19.38 4.71 12.79
CA HIS A 48 -18.95 5.97 13.43
C HIS A 48 -18.63 7.03 12.38
N GLU A 49 -18.82 8.30 12.76
CA GLU A 49 -18.46 9.44 11.90
C GLU A 49 -16.94 9.54 11.75
N ALA A 50 -16.48 10.17 10.67
CA ALA A 50 -15.06 10.47 10.48
C ALA A 50 -14.50 11.30 11.64
N GLY A 51 -13.29 11.00 12.08
CA GLY A 51 -12.64 11.61 13.25
C GLY A 51 -12.93 10.91 14.58
N VAL A 52 -13.87 9.94 14.61
CA VAL A 52 -14.12 9.16 15.83
C VAL A 52 -13.22 7.94 15.88
N ASN A 53 -12.24 7.95 16.77
CA ASN A 53 -11.38 6.80 17.05
C ASN A 53 -12.04 5.89 18.10
N TYR A 54 -13.01 5.08 17.64
CA TYR A 54 -13.79 4.20 18.51
C TYR A 54 -12.90 3.16 19.19
N ASN A 55 -13.11 2.92 20.49
CA ASN A 55 -12.34 1.99 21.32
C ASN A 55 -10.82 2.14 21.14
N ASN A 56 -10.37 3.39 20.92
CA ASN A 56 -8.94 3.69 20.82
C ASN A 56 -8.19 2.75 19.85
N THR A 57 -8.83 2.40 18.72
CA THR A 57 -8.33 1.44 17.72
C THR A 57 -6.97 1.84 17.18
N PHE A 58 -6.80 3.13 16.88
CA PHE A 58 -5.52 3.67 16.41
C PHE A 58 -4.88 4.49 17.51
N ARG A 59 -3.64 4.18 17.88
CA ARG A 59 -2.94 4.89 18.93
C ARG A 59 -1.43 4.83 18.74
N VAL A 60 -0.74 5.71 19.44
CA VAL A 60 0.73 5.68 19.51
C VAL A 60 1.14 5.06 20.83
N GLU A 61 1.93 4.01 20.79
CA GLU A 61 2.51 3.32 21.94
C GLU A 61 4.00 3.08 21.69
N ASP A 62 4.85 3.50 22.62
CA ASP A 62 6.31 3.31 22.54
C ASP A 62 6.95 3.79 21.22
N GLY A 63 6.38 4.86 20.61
CA GLY A 63 6.85 5.41 19.35
C GLY A 63 6.37 4.63 18.11
N LEU A 64 5.43 3.70 18.27
CA LEU A 64 4.82 2.91 17.20
C LEU A 64 3.37 3.35 16.99
N LEU A 65 2.93 3.42 15.74
CA LEU A 65 1.50 3.44 15.43
C LEU A 65 0.98 2.01 15.59
N ARG A 66 0.00 1.85 16.46
CA ARG A 66 -0.63 0.57 16.75
C ARG A 66 -2.08 0.56 16.34
N VAL A 67 -2.47 -0.43 15.55
CA VAL A 67 -3.85 -0.86 15.37
C VAL A 67 -4.14 -1.87 16.48
N SER A 68 -5.05 -1.55 17.39
CA SER A 68 -5.30 -2.34 18.59
C SER A 68 -6.77 -2.65 18.79
N TYR A 69 -7.03 -3.79 19.44
CA TYR A 69 -8.37 -4.26 19.77
C TYR A 69 -8.50 -4.59 21.27
N ASP A 70 -7.63 -4.03 22.12
CA ASP A 70 -7.63 -4.33 23.57
C ASP A 70 -8.94 -3.89 24.27
N GLU A 71 -9.62 -2.89 23.70
CA GLU A 71 -10.88 -2.35 24.23
C GLU A 71 -12.11 -2.95 23.52
N TYR A 72 -11.92 -4.06 22.75
CA TYR A 72 -13.00 -4.77 22.05
C TYR A 72 -13.31 -6.08 22.74
N ASP A 73 -14.58 -6.31 23.09
CA ASP A 73 -15.05 -7.63 23.52
C ASP A 73 -15.14 -8.59 22.32
N GLU A 74 -15.59 -8.08 21.16
CA GLU A 74 -15.73 -8.77 19.89
C GLU A 74 -15.55 -7.79 18.73
N PHE A 75 -15.07 -8.25 17.58
CA PHE A 75 -14.82 -7.39 16.41
C PHE A 75 -16.09 -6.75 15.84
N ASP A 76 -17.18 -7.49 15.80
CA ASP A 76 -18.52 -7.05 15.33
C ASP A 76 -18.47 -6.30 13.96
N GLN A 77 -17.60 -6.70 13.07
CA GLN A 77 -17.39 -6.08 11.75
C GLN A 77 -17.04 -4.57 11.79
N LEU A 78 -16.45 -4.11 12.87
CA LEU A 78 -16.01 -2.72 13.05
C LEU A 78 -14.69 -2.47 12.30
N PHE A 79 -14.76 -2.64 10.97
CA PHE A 79 -13.65 -2.29 10.07
C PHE A 79 -13.32 -0.82 10.18
N GLY A 80 -12.03 -0.51 10.19
CA GLY A 80 -11.56 0.87 10.34
C GLY A 80 -10.44 1.22 9.39
N HIS A 81 -10.26 2.51 9.18
CA HIS A 81 -9.18 3.07 8.39
C HIS A 81 -8.67 4.34 9.06
N LEU A 82 -7.36 4.51 9.05
CA LEU A 82 -6.68 5.71 9.52
C LEU A 82 -6.14 6.47 8.31
N PHE A 83 -6.76 7.58 7.98
CA PHE A 83 -6.44 8.39 6.81
C PHE A 83 -5.39 9.43 7.12
N TYR A 84 -4.32 9.52 6.34
CA TYR A 84 -3.43 10.66 6.38
C TYR A 84 -4.08 11.87 5.72
N ASN A 85 -3.99 13.03 6.35
CA ASN A 85 -4.65 14.25 5.90
C ASN A 85 -3.93 14.84 4.67
N GLY A 86 -4.36 14.42 3.47
CA GLY A 86 -3.79 14.87 2.21
C GLY A 86 -4.31 14.08 1.01
N VAL A 87 -4.07 14.62 -0.16
CA VAL A 87 -4.35 13.99 -1.46
C VAL A 87 -3.06 13.88 -2.23
N PHE A 88 -2.79 12.70 -2.79
CA PHE A 88 -1.53 12.37 -3.43
C PHE A 88 -1.76 11.73 -4.80
N SER A 89 -0.89 12.07 -5.75
CA SER A 89 -0.97 11.59 -7.14
C SER A 89 0.27 10.77 -7.52
N HIS A 90 1.46 11.36 -7.46
CA HIS A 90 2.72 10.72 -7.85
C HIS A 90 3.64 10.61 -6.64
N TYR A 91 3.86 9.39 -6.15
CA TYR A 91 4.64 9.18 -4.94
C TYR A 91 5.19 7.75 -4.81
N ARG A 92 6.17 7.59 -3.95
CA ARG A 92 6.48 6.32 -3.29
C ARG A 92 6.04 6.41 -1.83
N LEU A 93 5.36 5.39 -1.34
CA LEU A 93 5.03 5.21 0.07
C LEU A 93 5.83 4.01 0.59
N ARG A 94 6.53 4.18 1.69
CA ARG A 94 7.23 3.09 2.38
C ARG A 94 6.62 2.90 3.76
N VAL A 95 6.33 1.66 4.10
CA VAL A 95 5.90 1.30 5.44
C VAL A 95 6.72 0.13 5.96
N GLU A 96 6.96 0.15 7.27
CA GLU A 96 7.53 -0.98 7.98
C GLU A 96 6.59 -1.38 9.11
N TYR A 97 6.06 -2.59 9.00
CA TYR A 97 4.98 -3.10 9.84
C TYR A 97 5.27 -4.51 10.35
N ARG A 98 4.51 -4.93 11.36
CA ARG A 98 4.43 -6.33 11.81
C ARG A 98 3.04 -6.62 12.37
N PHE A 99 2.62 -7.87 12.26
CA PHE A 99 1.47 -8.38 13.01
C PHE A 99 1.94 -8.82 14.39
N VAL A 100 1.13 -8.52 15.39
CA VAL A 100 1.41 -8.86 16.79
C VAL A 100 0.17 -9.45 17.44
N ASP A 101 0.35 -10.09 18.58
CA ASP A 101 -0.74 -10.63 19.38
C ASP A 101 -1.68 -11.60 18.60
N GLU A 102 -2.88 -11.79 19.11
CA GLU A 102 -3.89 -12.65 18.49
C GLU A 102 -5.01 -11.79 17.88
N GLN A 103 -5.66 -12.33 16.86
CA GLN A 103 -6.84 -11.71 16.26
C GLN A 103 -7.96 -11.57 17.31
N VAL A 104 -8.62 -10.41 17.34
CA VAL A 104 -9.76 -10.18 18.25
C VAL A 104 -10.87 -11.21 18.00
N PRO A 105 -11.57 -11.69 19.07
CA PRO A 105 -12.71 -12.59 18.91
C PRO A 105 -13.74 -12.05 17.91
N GLY A 106 -14.35 -12.92 17.11
CA GLY A 106 -15.32 -12.52 16.08
C GLY A 106 -14.69 -11.96 14.79
N GLY A 107 -13.39 -11.81 14.74
CA GLY A 107 -12.68 -11.45 13.50
C GLY A 107 -12.85 -12.55 12.44
N PRO A 108 -13.17 -12.18 11.16
CA PRO A 108 -13.32 -13.18 10.11
C PRO A 108 -11.98 -13.88 9.81
N GLY A 109 -12.04 -15.18 9.50
CA GLY A 109 -10.83 -15.99 9.30
C GLY A 109 -9.91 -15.48 8.17
N TRP A 110 -10.48 -14.85 7.13
CA TRP A 110 -9.70 -14.23 6.06
C TRP A 110 -8.91 -13.00 6.52
N ALA A 111 -9.37 -12.31 7.58
CA ALA A 111 -8.72 -11.14 8.15
C ALA A 111 -7.65 -11.48 9.21
N PHE A 112 -7.33 -12.77 9.39
CA PHE A 112 -6.18 -13.17 10.20
C PHE A 112 -4.88 -12.64 9.58
N ARG A 113 -4.05 -11.91 10.37
CA ARG A 113 -2.82 -11.23 9.91
C ARG A 113 -3.06 -10.53 8.57
N ASN A 114 -4.07 -9.66 8.56
CA ASN A 114 -4.47 -8.88 7.40
C ASN A 114 -4.54 -7.40 7.77
N ASN A 115 -4.03 -6.58 6.88
CA ASN A 115 -4.05 -5.13 6.90
C ASN A 115 -3.88 -4.66 5.45
N GLY A 116 -4.03 -3.37 5.17
CA GLY A 116 -3.86 -2.84 3.82
C GLY A 116 -3.46 -1.37 3.81
N LEU A 117 -2.79 -0.98 2.73
CA LEU A 117 -2.53 0.40 2.38
C LEU A 117 -3.51 0.79 1.30
N MET A 118 -4.46 1.66 1.64
CA MET A 118 -5.44 2.15 0.68
C MET A 118 -4.86 3.34 -0.08
N LEU A 119 -4.87 3.25 -1.40
CA LEU A 119 -4.28 4.21 -2.34
C LEU A 119 -5.39 4.80 -3.20
N HIS A 120 -5.25 6.04 -3.65
CA HIS A 120 -6.28 6.74 -4.42
C HIS A 120 -7.68 6.67 -3.77
N GLY A 121 -7.69 6.65 -2.43
CA GLY A 121 -8.90 6.47 -1.65
C GLY A 121 -9.83 7.69 -1.70
N GLN A 122 -11.13 7.46 -1.54
CA GLN A 122 -12.10 8.51 -1.23
C GLN A 122 -11.74 9.18 0.11
N SER A 123 -12.24 10.39 0.36
CA SER A 123 -12.03 11.03 1.67
C SER A 123 -12.83 10.34 2.78
N PRO A 124 -12.34 10.37 4.03
CA PRO A 124 -13.06 9.75 5.15
C PRO A 124 -14.45 10.34 5.37
N GLU A 125 -14.65 11.64 5.08
CA GLU A 125 -15.95 12.33 5.19
C GLU A 125 -16.94 11.90 4.11
N SER A 126 -16.46 11.41 2.96
CA SER A 126 -17.33 10.92 1.88
C SER A 126 -17.77 9.47 2.07
N MET A 127 -17.18 8.75 3.03
CA MET A 127 -17.61 7.39 3.36
C MET A 127 -18.98 7.38 4.05
N GLY A 128 -19.83 6.44 3.64
CA GLY A 128 -21.07 6.15 4.35
C GLY A 128 -20.82 5.74 5.81
N LEU A 129 -21.80 5.99 6.70
CA LEU A 129 -21.67 5.66 8.13
C LEU A 129 -21.29 4.18 8.33
N ASP A 130 -21.99 3.28 7.64
CA ASP A 130 -21.82 1.82 7.73
C ASP A 130 -20.95 1.23 6.62
N GLN A 131 -20.25 2.06 5.84
CA GLN A 131 -19.34 1.60 4.82
C GLN A 131 -18.11 0.94 5.46
N SER A 132 -17.78 -0.28 5.02
CA SER A 132 -16.71 -1.08 5.62
C SER A 132 -15.32 -0.68 5.10
N PHE A 133 -15.21 -0.37 3.81
CA PHE A 133 -13.95 -0.05 3.13
C PHE A 133 -14.11 1.22 2.30
N PRO A 134 -13.10 2.11 2.26
CA PRO A 134 -13.13 3.22 1.33
C PRO A 134 -13.06 2.69 -0.11
N VAL A 135 -13.74 3.36 -1.02
CA VAL A 135 -13.49 3.15 -2.45
C VAL A 135 -12.05 3.55 -2.73
N SER A 136 -11.22 2.60 -3.15
CA SER A 136 -9.76 2.75 -3.23
C SER A 136 -9.12 1.59 -3.97
N ILE A 137 -7.80 1.66 -4.16
CA ILE A 137 -6.95 0.53 -4.50
C ILE A 137 -6.17 0.11 -3.25
N GLU A 138 -6.16 -1.16 -2.91
CA GLU A 138 -5.47 -1.65 -1.72
C GLU A 138 -4.20 -2.42 -2.10
N ALA A 139 -3.07 -2.02 -1.54
CA ALA A 139 -1.90 -2.87 -1.44
C ALA A 139 -2.02 -3.71 -0.16
N GLN A 140 -2.43 -4.97 -0.34
CA GLN A 140 -2.79 -5.85 0.78
C GLN A 140 -1.56 -6.33 1.54
N LEU A 141 -1.58 -6.17 2.86
CA LEU A 141 -0.55 -6.64 3.77
C LEU A 141 -1.01 -7.93 4.44
N LEU A 142 -0.40 -9.07 4.08
CA LEU A 142 -0.71 -10.37 4.65
C LEU A 142 0.48 -10.95 5.41
N GLY A 143 0.19 -11.58 6.55
CA GLY A 143 1.14 -12.41 7.29
C GLY A 143 0.76 -13.90 7.19
N GLY A 144 1.77 -14.76 7.05
CA GLY A 144 1.61 -16.20 7.10
C GLY A 144 1.30 -16.72 8.52
N ASP A 145 0.65 -17.87 8.60
CA ASP A 145 0.26 -18.52 9.85
C ASP A 145 1.35 -19.45 10.43
N GLY A 146 2.52 -19.51 9.79
CA GLY A 146 3.63 -20.38 10.16
C GLY A 146 3.70 -21.70 9.39
N GLU A 147 2.62 -22.09 8.72
CA GLU A 147 2.50 -23.34 7.97
C GLU A 147 2.13 -23.12 6.50
N ASN A 148 1.17 -22.24 6.24
CA ASN A 148 0.64 -22.01 4.90
C ASN A 148 1.16 -20.70 4.29
N ASP A 149 1.41 -20.74 3.00
CA ASP A 149 1.74 -19.54 2.24
C ASP A 149 0.51 -18.63 2.14
N ARG A 150 0.73 -17.34 2.44
CA ARG A 150 -0.22 -16.24 2.25
C ARG A 150 0.52 -15.10 1.58
N PRO A 151 0.49 -15.05 0.24
CA PRO A 151 1.25 -14.07 -0.52
C PRO A 151 0.90 -12.63 -0.13
N ASN A 152 1.91 -11.86 0.27
CA ASN A 152 1.81 -10.45 0.61
C ASN A 152 1.80 -9.59 -0.65
N LEU A 153 1.25 -8.37 -0.56
CA LEU A 153 1.21 -7.38 -1.64
C LEU A 153 0.34 -7.80 -2.85
N ALA A 154 -0.70 -8.58 -2.61
CA ALA A 154 -1.82 -8.67 -3.55
C ALA A 154 -2.45 -7.28 -3.78
N VAL A 155 -3.22 -7.11 -4.84
CA VAL A 155 -4.06 -5.93 -5.01
C VAL A 155 -5.51 -6.29 -4.76
N CYS A 156 -6.21 -5.51 -3.91
CA CYS A 156 -7.66 -5.57 -3.77
C CYS A 156 -8.28 -4.24 -4.21
N THR A 157 -9.52 -4.29 -4.69
CA THR A 157 -10.15 -3.18 -5.41
C THR A 157 -11.55 -2.88 -4.86
N PRO A 158 -11.69 -2.43 -3.60
CA PRO A 158 -13.01 -2.07 -3.07
C PRO A 158 -13.60 -0.89 -3.84
N GLY A 159 -14.69 -1.13 -4.57
CA GLY A 159 -15.37 -0.13 -5.40
C GLY A 159 -14.59 0.35 -6.63
N THR A 160 -13.54 -0.38 -7.02
CA THR A 160 -12.66 0.00 -8.13
C THR A 160 -12.32 -1.20 -9.01
N ASN A 161 -11.71 -0.91 -10.16
CA ASN A 161 -11.14 -1.89 -11.09
C ASN A 161 -9.73 -1.43 -11.49
N ILE A 162 -8.92 -2.34 -12.02
CA ILE A 162 -7.57 -2.10 -12.53
C ILE A 162 -7.40 -2.75 -13.89
N VAL A 163 -6.28 -2.47 -14.56
CA VAL A 163 -5.90 -3.12 -15.82
C VAL A 163 -4.62 -3.92 -15.62
N ILE A 164 -4.63 -5.20 -16.03
CA ILE A 164 -3.45 -6.07 -16.11
C ILE A 164 -3.47 -6.72 -17.50
N ASP A 165 -2.35 -6.72 -18.21
CA ASP A 165 -2.21 -7.31 -19.55
C ASP A 165 -3.28 -6.81 -20.56
N ASP A 166 -3.58 -5.50 -20.51
CA ASP A 166 -4.60 -4.82 -21.31
C ASP A 166 -6.07 -5.29 -21.05
N GLU A 167 -6.30 -6.05 -19.99
CA GLU A 167 -7.63 -6.49 -19.57
C GLU A 167 -8.08 -5.80 -18.27
N ILE A 168 -9.36 -5.38 -18.22
CA ILE A 168 -9.96 -4.86 -16.97
C ILE A 168 -10.18 -6.03 -16.01
N ILE A 169 -9.61 -5.91 -14.83
CA ILE A 169 -9.76 -6.88 -13.74
C ILE A 169 -10.83 -6.37 -12.79
N THR A 170 -11.91 -7.14 -12.67
CA THR A 170 -13.05 -6.87 -11.79
C THR A 170 -13.10 -7.83 -10.59
N ALA A 171 -12.11 -8.71 -10.45
CA ALA A 171 -11.95 -9.56 -9.28
C ALA A 171 -11.58 -8.69 -8.08
N HIS A 172 -12.30 -8.87 -6.96
CA HIS A 172 -12.10 -8.05 -5.76
C HIS A 172 -10.64 -8.07 -5.27
N CYS A 173 -9.96 -9.22 -5.32
CA CYS A 173 -8.54 -9.32 -5.02
C CYS A 173 -7.83 -10.17 -6.08
N THR A 174 -6.63 -9.75 -6.47
CA THR A 174 -5.75 -10.44 -7.41
C THR A 174 -4.41 -10.71 -6.76
N ALA A 175 -3.96 -11.96 -6.79
CA ALA A 175 -2.68 -12.38 -6.23
C ALA A 175 -1.50 -11.65 -6.90
N PRO A 176 -0.40 -11.40 -6.18
CA PRO A 176 0.78 -10.77 -6.78
C PRO A 176 1.40 -11.66 -7.85
N GLN A 177 2.03 -11.05 -8.87
CA GLN A 177 2.73 -11.76 -9.95
C GLN A 177 3.98 -12.49 -9.42
N VAL A 178 4.56 -12.00 -8.31
CA VAL A 178 5.68 -12.65 -7.61
C VAL A 178 5.31 -12.84 -6.15
N GLU A 179 5.08 -14.07 -5.75
CA GLU A 179 4.62 -14.40 -4.41
C GLU A 179 5.73 -14.34 -3.36
N ARG A 180 5.44 -13.75 -2.21
CA ARG A 180 6.28 -13.71 -1.01
C ARG A 180 5.39 -13.81 0.22
N THR A 181 5.70 -14.74 1.12
CA THR A 181 5.01 -14.90 2.42
C THR A 181 5.97 -14.60 3.56
N PHE A 182 5.51 -13.84 4.54
CA PHE A 182 6.25 -13.50 5.75
C PHE A 182 5.55 -14.12 6.96
N HIS A 183 6.26 -14.96 7.69
CA HIS A 183 5.74 -15.64 8.89
C HIS A 183 6.24 -14.97 10.17
N GLY A 184 5.48 -15.17 11.26
CA GLY A 184 5.84 -14.68 12.59
C GLY A 184 5.66 -13.17 12.73
N ASP A 185 6.22 -12.62 13.80
CA ASP A 185 6.05 -11.21 14.20
C ASP A 185 7.26 -10.37 13.79
N ASN A 186 7.84 -10.69 12.64
CA ASN A 186 8.99 -9.99 12.10
C ASN A 186 8.55 -8.68 11.44
N TRP A 187 9.43 -7.66 11.55
CA TRP A 187 9.24 -6.43 10.80
C TRP A 187 9.40 -6.67 9.30
N VAL A 188 8.44 -6.20 8.53
CA VAL A 188 8.40 -6.30 7.07
C VAL A 188 8.35 -4.89 6.48
N THR A 189 9.29 -4.57 5.60
CA THR A 189 9.30 -3.31 4.87
C THR A 189 8.71 -3.54 3.47
N VAL A 190 7.74 -2.74 3.10
CA VAL A 190 7.14 -2.72 1.77
C VAL A 190 7.10 -1.30 1.23
N GLU A 191 7.10 -1.18 -0.08
CA GLU A 191 6.92 0.09 -0.77
C GLU A 191 5.81 -0.06 -1.82
N VAL A 192 5.11 1.04 -2.09
CA VAL A 192 4.26 1.18 -3.27
C VAL A 192 4.74 2.40 -4.06
N GLU A 193 4.82 2.27 -5.37
CA GLU A 193 5.04 3.38 -6.29
C GLU A 193 3.75 3.66 -7.03
N VAL A 194 3.31 4.91 -6.99
CA VAL A 194 2.08 5.39 -7.64
C VAL A 194 2.46 6.48 -8.62
N ARG A 195 2.04 6.34 -9.88
CA ARG A 195 2.23 7.30 -10.96
C ARG A 195 0.89 7.79 -11.50
N GLY A 196 0.19 8.59 -10.70
CA GLY A 196 -1.15 9.05 -11.05
C GLY A 196 -2.08 7.92 -11.45
N GLY A 197 -2.80 8.09 -12.55
CA GLY A 197 -3.65 7.07 -13.16
C GLY A 197 -2.93 6.11 -14.11
N ASP A 198 -1.61 6.22 -14.28
CA ASP A 198 -0.88 5.42 -15.26
C ASP A 198 -0.53 4.02 -14.72
N VAL A 199 0.25 3.95 -13.65
CA VAL A 199 0.75 2.67 -13.11
C VAL A 199 0.93 2.71 -11.59
N ILE A 200 0.65 1.59 -10.94
CA ILE A 200 0.93 1.35 -9.53
C ILE A 200 1.74 0.06 -9.41
N ARG A 201 2.77 0.08 -8.54
CA ARG A 201 3.66 -1.05 -8.26
C ARG A 201 3.73 -1.31 -6.77
N HIS A 202 3.63 -2.58 -6.38
CA HIS A 202 3.93 -3.04 -5.03
C HIS A 202 5.32 -3.65 -5.01
N ILE A 203 6.15 -3.20 -4.08
CA ILE A 203 7.59 -3.47 -4.10
C ILE A 203 8.04 -4.01 -2.74
N HIS A 204 8.91 -5.01 -2.75
CA HIS A 204 9.59 -5.51 -1.56
C HIS A 204 11.08 -5.68 -1.85
N ASN A 205 11.93 -5.01 -1.06
CA ASN A 205 13.39 -5.02 -1.21
C ASN A 205 13.87 -4.70 -2.64
N GLY A 206 13.18 -3.80 -3.35
CA GLY A 206 13.48 -3.41 -4.72
C GLY A 206 12.88 -4.33 -5.81
N ASP A 207 12.34 -5.49 -5.43
CA ASP A 207 11.64 -6.39 -6.35
C ASP A 207 10.18 -5.94 -6.50
N VAL A 208 9.71 -5.72 -7.74
CA VAL A 208 8.29 -5.49 -8.04
C VAL A 208 7.57 -6.83 -7.93
N LEU A 209 6.64 -6.92 -6.99
CA LEU A 209 5.82 -8.12 -6.78
C LEU A 209 4.48 -8.05 -7.51
N MET A 210 3.94 -6.84 -7.68
CA MET A 210 2.68 -6.57 -8.35
C MET A 210 2.79 -5.29 -9.16
N GLU A 211 2.31 -5.29 -10.40
CA GLU A 211 2.20 -4.11 -11.27
C GLU A 211 0.86 -4.14 -11.99
N TYR A 212 0.18 -3.00 -12.01
CA TYR A 212 -1.09 -2.82 -12.68
C TYR A 212 -1.28 -1.36 -13.11
N TYR A 213 -2.26 -1.13 -13.99
CA TYR A 213 -2.44 0.11 -14.70
C TYR A 213 -3.87 0.62 -14.57
N HIS A 214 -4.06 1.91 -14.82
CA HIS A 214 -5.35 2.57 -14.98
C HIS A 214 -6.35 2.25 -13.87
N PRO A 215 -6.01 2.52 -12.58
CA PRO A 215 -6.94 2.37 -11.49
C PRO A 215 -8.18 3.23 -11.75
N GLN A 216 -9.38 2.65 -11.61
CA GLN A 216 -10.61 3.32 -12.00
C GLN A 216 -11.77 2.92 -11.10
N LEU A 217 -12.74 3.82 -10.94
CA LEU A 217 -13.99 3.53 -10.23
C LEU A 217 -14.76 2.41 -10.92
N ASP A 218 -15.42 1.55 -10.13
CA ASP A 218 -16.37 0.58 -10.63
C ASP A 218 -17.80 1.16 -10.58
N PRO A 219 -18.40 1.53 -11.72
CA PRO A 219 -19.76 2.10 -11.73
C PRO A 219 -20.83 1.08 -11.31
N GLY A 220 -20.49 -0.21 -11.20
CA GLY A 220 -21.40 -1.27 -10.75
C GLY A 220 -21.47 -1.39 -9.22
N GLU A 221 -20.51 -0.82 -8.51
CA GLU A 221 -20.44 -0.87 -7.05
C GLU A 221 -21.19 0.28 -6.38
N SER A 222 -22.02 -0.04 -5.38
CA SER A 222 -22.91 0.93 -4.73
C SER A 222 -22.16 2.07 -4.04
N ASP A 223 -21.00 1.77 -3.44
CA ASP A 223 -20.20 2.77 -2.72
C ASP A 223 -19.41 3.67 -3.68
N ALA A 224 -19.13 3.20 -4.90
CA ALA A 224 -18.47 4.00 -5.94
C ALA A 224 -19.44 4.89 -6.73
N ALA A 225 -20.71 4.50 -6.84
CA ALA A 225 -21.70 5.22 -7.66
C ALA A 225 -21.81 6.72 -7.35
N PRO A 226 -21.83 7.18 -6.07
CA PRO A 226 -21.84 8.62 -5.75
C PRO A 226 -20.56 9.34 -6.21
N LEU A 227 -19.41 8.66 -6.19
CA LEU A 227 -18.15 9.23 -6.64
C LEU A 227 -18.09 9.36 -8.15
N VAL A 228 -18.65 8.39 -8.88
CA VAL A 228 -18.80 8.44 -10.34
C VAL A 228 -19.71 9.61 -10.73
N GLU A 229 -20.84 9.80 -10.03
CA GLU A 229 -21.76 10.93 -10.27
C GLU A 229 -21.07 12.28 -10.01
N ALA A 230 -20.34 12.39 -8.89
CA ALA A 230 -19.63 13.63 -8.53
C ALA A 230 -18.50 14.01 -9.52
N ARG A 231 -18.03 13.06 -10.34
CA ARG A 231 -16.98 13.24 -11.35
C ARG A 231 -17.53 13.28 -12.79
N ASP A 232 -18.83 13.53 -12.94
CA ASP A 232 -19.48 13.57 -14.26
C ASP A 232 -19.29 12.29 -15.11
N GLY A 233 -19.10 11.13 -14.45
CA GLY A 233 -18.90 9.84 -15.08
C GLY A 233 -17.43 9.49 -15.39
N GLU A 234 -16.48 10.32 -15.01
CA GLU A 234 -15.06 10.03 -15.17
C GLU A 234 -14.62 8.95 -14.16
N LEU A 235 -14.04 7.86 -14.68
CA LEU A 235 -13.70 6.69 -13.87
C LEU A 235 -12.24 6.65 -13.41
N LEU A 236 -11.31 7.13 -14.24
CA LEU A 236 -9.88 7.03 -13.96
C LEU A 236 -9.51 7.74 -12.64
N LEU A 237 -8.76 7.06 -11.79
CA LEU A 237 -8.26 7.62 -10.53
C LEU A 237 -6.82 8.10 -10.75
N GLU A 238 -6.60 9.40 -10.66
CA GLU A 238 -5.28 10.02 -10.84
C GLU A 238 -4.66 10.48 -9.53
N GLU A 239 -5.49 10.65 -8.49
CA GLU A 239 -5.11 11.08 -7.14
C GLU A 239 -6.14 10.61 -6.11
N GLY A 240 -5.77 10.63 -4.84
CA GLY A 240 -6.68 10.31 -3.75
C GLY A 240 -5.97 10.29 -2.40
N THR A 241 -6.70 9.89 -1.36
CA THR A 241 -6.16 9.76 -0.01
C THR A 241 -5.31 8.50 0.15
N ILE A 242 -4.51 8.48 1.19
CA ILE A 242 -3.80 7.29 1.68
C ILE A 242 -4.37 6.94 3.05
N SER A 243 -4.69 5.66 3.29
CA SER A 243 -5.05 5.19 4.62
C SER A 243 -4.49 3.82 4.94
N ILE A 244 -4.41 3.53 6.25
CA ILE A 244 -4.02 2.25 6.83
C ILE A 244 -5.27 1.59 7.38
N GLN A 245 -5.39 0.30 7.16
CA GLN A 245 -6.58 -0.47 7.50
C GLN A 245 -6.55 -1.00 8.95
N ALA A 246 -7.73 -1.32 9.49
CA ALA A 246 -7.93 -2.04 10.73
C ALA A 246 -8.99 -3.13 10.50
N GLU A 247 -8.56 -4.40 10.42
CA GLU A 247 -9.37 -5.55 10.01
C GLU A 247 -9.40 -6.67 11.05
N SER A 248 -9.36 -6.40 12.32
CA SER A 248 -9.43 -7.37 13.41
C SER A 248 -8.12 -7.99 13.90
N HIS A 249 -6.99 -7.85 13.21
CA HIS A 249 -5.71 -8.35 13.70
C HIS A 249 -4.80 -7.19 14.12
N PRO A 250 -4.26 -7.18 15.33
CA PRO A 250 -3.37 -6.12 15.79
C PRO A 250 -2.13 -6.00 14.92
N THR A 251 -1.81 -4.77 14.56
CA THR A 251 -0.69 -4.45 13.66
C THR A 251 0.07 -3.25 14.20
N GLU A 252 1.38 -3.29 14.14
CA GLU A 252 2.26 -2.19 14.50
C GLU A 252 2.99 -1.66 13.29
N PHE A 253 3.16 -0.34 13.23
CA PHE A 253 3.94 0.37 12.22
C PHE A 253 5.00 1.23 12.92
N ARG A 254 6.25 1.13 12.49
CA ARG A 254 7.33 1.98 13.00
C ARG A 254 7.85 3.00 12.01
N THR A 255 7.59 2.77 10.72
CA THR A 255 7.93 3.69 9.63
C THR A 255 6.73 3.82 8.71
N ILE A 256 6.31 5.05 8.43
CA ILE A 256 5.38 5.42 7.37
C ILE A 256 5.92 6.71 6.80
N GLU A 257 6.43 6.65 5.59
CA GLU A 257 7.07 7.79 4.93
C GLU A 257 6.75 7.83 3.45
N ILE A 258 6.71 9.02 2.89
CA ILE A 258 6.38 9.27 1.49
C ILE A 258 7.52 10.01 0.80
N MET A 259 7.72 9.72 -0.46
CA MET A 259 8.56 10.46 -1.38
C MET A 259 7.70 10.96 -2.52
N ILE A 260 7.61 12.27 -2.70
CA ILE A 260 6.86 12.86 -3.82
C ILE A 260 7.68 12.72 -5.09
N LEU A 261 7.02 12.27 -6.14
CA LEU A 261 7.62 12.06 -7.46
C LEU A 261 7.13 13.13 -8.43
N GLU A 262 7.96 13.45 -9.41
CA GLU A 262 7.56 14.30 -10.52
C GLU A 262 6.59 13.54 -11.45
N PRO A 263 5.57 14.20 -12.01
CA PRO A 263 4.61 13.61 -12.95
C PRO A 263 5.24 13.09 -14.25
#